data_fd401991c82b99e431e58a3a1c286d91
#
_entry.id   fd401991c82b99e431e58a3a1c286d91
#
_cell.length_a   1.000
_cell.length_b   1.000
_cell.length_c   1.000
_cell.angle_alpha   90.00
_cell.angle_beta   90.00
_cell.angle_gamma   90.00
#
_symmetry.space_group_name_H-M   'P 1'
#
loop_
_entity.id
_entity.type
_entity.pdbx_description
1 polymer ?
#
loop_
_entity_poly.entity_id
_entity_poly.type
_entity_poly.pdbx_seq_one_letter_code
_entity_poly.pdbx_strand_id
1 'polypeptide(L)'
;MIKKRLLAASRDPVQLSNTTPMTLPDERYRSIMQAKRLLQELMDPKMTPRVSAGIRDRARGALRHYPSEWDMQRTARMAPEVFQEQMEDLHRFVALGQRDRENTQQ
;
A
#
# COMPACT_ATOMS: atom_id res chain seq x y z
N MET A 1 5.49 27.81 20.23
CA MET A 1 5.52 27.37 19.91
C MET A 1 5.49 26.64 19.46
N ILE A 2 5.42 26.49 19.15
CA ILE A 2 5.29 25.78 18.61
C ILE A 2 5.65 25.30 17.92
N LYS A 3 6.00 25.45 17.55
CA LYS A 3 6.22 25.04 16.74
C LYS A 3 6.79 24.18 16.55
N LYS A 4 7.01 23.97 16.97
CA LYS A 4 7.43 23.02 16.65
C LYS A 4 7.09 22.10 16.51
N ARG A 5 6.56 22.10 16.30
CA ARG A 5 6.15 21.16 15.96
C ARG A 5 6.04 20.77 15.07
N LEU A 6 6.10 21.32 14.49
CA LEU A 6 6.05 20.89 13.45
C LEU A 6 6.92 20.45 12.99
N LEU A 7 7.46 20.74 13.28
CA LEU A 7 8.16 20.08 12.74
C LEU A 7 8.42 19.09 12.79
N ALA A 8 8.14 19.07 13.24
CA ALA A 8 8.41 17.93 13.27
C ALA A 8 7.97 17.21 12.54
N ALA A 9 7.53 17.65 12.21
CA ALA A 9 7.08 16.86 11.49
C ALA A 9 7.77 16.54 10.57
N SER A 10 8.04 16.93 10.50
CA SER A 10 8.45 16.43 9.68
C SER A 10 9.01 15.67 9.74
N ARG A 11 9.02 15.52 10.18
CA ARG A 11 9.44 14.71 10.11
C ARG A 11 9.51 13.88 9.72
N ASP A 12 9.45 14.05 9.50
CA ASP A 12 9.65 13.17 8.98
C ASP A 12 9.66 12.66 8.17
N PRO A 13 9.67 12.98 7.67
CA PRO A 13 9.63 12.35 6.69
C PRO A 13 10.52 11.64 6.32
N VAL A 14 10.60 11.91 6.55
CA VAL A 14 11.28 11.27 6.20
C VAL A 14 11.79 10.44 6.32
N GLN A 15 11.82 10.43 6.71
CA GLN A 15 12.40 9.45 6.75
C GLN A 15 12.23 8.46 6.00
N LEU A 16 11.47 8.51 5.64
CA LEU A 16 11.21 7.62 4.78
C LEU A 16 12.03 7.57 3.69
N SER A 17 12.46 8.50 3.44
CA SER A 17 13.09 8.78 2.24
C SER A 17 14.30 8.01 1.97
N ASN A 18 15.05 7.72 2.94
CA ASN A 18 16.29 7.08 2.71
C ASN A 18 16.18 5.60 2.80
N THR A 19 14.99 5.12 2.84
CA THR A 19 14.76 3.71 2.99
C THR A 19 14.79 3.01 1.66
N THR A 20 15.54 1.92 1.58
CA THR A 20 15.49 1.04 0.42
C THR A 20 14.10 0.45 0.32
N PRO A 21 13.49 0.50 -0.86
CA PRO A 21 12.17 -0.09 -1.00
C PRO A 21 12.17 -1.57 -0.67
N MET A 22 11.31 -1.96 0.25
CA MET A 22 11.13 -3.35 0.62
C MET A 22 10.13 -4.05 -0.28
N THR A 23 9.40 -3.30 -1.10
CA THR A 23 8.37 -3.84 -1.96
C THR A 23 8.53 -3.29 -3.36
N LEU A 24 7.97 -4.01 -4.31
CA LEU A 24 7.95 -3.59 -5.71
C LEU A 24 6.63 -2.88 -6.02
N PRO A 25 6.59 -2.07 -7.08
CA PRO A 25 5.37 -1.38 -7.44
C PRO A 25 4.16 -2.28 -7.63
N ASP A 26 4.33 -3.45 -8.23
CA ASP A 26 3.20 -4.35 -8.41
C ASP A 26 2.80 -5.02 -7.11
N GLU A 27 3.74 -5.23 -6.19
CA GLU A 27 3.40 -5.75 -4.88
C GLU A 27 2.58 -4.75 -4.10
N ARG A 28 2.94 -3.47 -4.17
CA ARG A 28 2.17 -2.43 -3.51
C ARG A 28 0.77 -2.31 -4.08
N TYR A 29 0.65 -2.41 -5.40
CA TYR A 29 -0.64 -2.37 -6.06
C TYR A 29 -1.54 -3.50 -5.55
N ARG A 30 -1.00 -4.72 -5.56
CA ARG A 30 -1.76 -5.88 -5.10
C ARG A 30 -2.13 -5.77 -3.62
N SER A 31 -1.25 -5.21 -2.82
CA SER A 31 -1.50 -5.05 -1.40
C SER A 31 -2.72 -4.16 -1.15
N ILE A 32 -2.83 -3.08 -1.91
CA ILE A 32 -3.99 -2.19 -1.78
C ILE A 32 -5.26 -2.90 -2.20
N MET A 33 -5.21 -3.68 -3.27
CA MET A 33 -6.39 -4.41 -3.72
C MET A 33 -6.78 -5.52 -2.73
N GLN A 34 -5.79 -6.16 -2.11
CA GLN A 34 -6.06 -7.15 -1.08
C GLN A 34 -6.70 -6.54 0.16
N ALA A 35 -6.26 -5.36 0.54
CA ALA A 35 -6.85 -4.66 1.68
C ALA A 35 -8.31 -4.33 1.41
N LYS A 36 -8.62 -3.93 0.18
CA LYS A 36 -10.00 -3.67 -0.20
C LYS A 36 -10.85 -4.93 -0.04
N ARG A 37 -10.34 -6.06 -0.51
CA ARG A 37 -11.06 -7.32 -0.41
C ARG A 37 -11.29 -7.70 1.05
N LEU A 38 -10.26 -7.55 1.88
CA LEU A 38 -10.39 -7.85 3.29
C LEU A 38 -11.49 -7.01 3.94
N LEU A 39 -11.51 -5.72 3.63
CA LEU A 39 -12.53 -4.85 4.18
C LEU A 39 -13.92 -5.26 3.72
N GLN A 40 -14.05 -5.67 2.47
CA GLN A 40 -15.33 -6.15 1.96
C GLN A 40 -15.77 -7.43 2.68
N GLU A 41 -14.84 -8.33 2.96
CA GLU A 41 -15.14 -9.55 3.69
C GLU A 41 -15.54 -9.25 5.13
N LEU A 42 -14.93 -8.24 5.73
CA LEU A 42 -15.29 -7.87 7.10
C LEU A 42 -16.71 -7.32 7.18
N MET A 43 -17.23 -6.77 6.09
CA MET A 43 -18.60 -6.30 6.05
C MET A 43 -19.62 -7.41 5.88
N ASP A 44 -19.20 -8.57 5.40
CA ASP A 44 -20.10 -9.65 5.05
C ASP A 44 -20.17 -10.69 6.19
N PRO A 45 -21.31 -10.80 6.89
CA PRO A 45 -21.44 -11.78 7.96
C PRO A 45 -21.22 -13.22 7.53
N LYS A 46 -21.45 -13.52 6.27
CA LYS A 46 -21.25 -14.88 5.77
C LYS A 46 -19.77 -15.21 5.65
N MET A 47 -18.96 -14.23 5.26
CA MET A 47 -17.52 -14.43 5.11
C MET A 47 -16.80 -14.39 6.45
N THR A 48 -17.26 -13.52 7.34
CA THR A 48 -16.60 -13.34 8.64
C THR A 48 -17.64 -13.30 9.75
N PRO A 49 -18.19 -14.47 10.11
CA PRO A 49 -19.35 -14.52 11.01
C PRO A 49 -19.05 -14.06 12.44
N ARG A 50 -17.80 -14.06 12.87
CA ARG A 50 -17.46 -13.74 14.26
C ARG A 50 -16.96 -12.34 14.46
N VAL A 51 -17.14 -11.49 13.47
CA VAL A 51 -16.69 -10.10 13.55
C VAL A 51 -17.81 -9.26 14.16
N SER A 52 -17.44 -8.35 15.06
CA SER A 52 -18.41 -7.52 15.76
C SER A 52 -19.03 -6.49 14.81
N ALA A 53 -20.19 -5.97 15.20
CA ALA A 53 -20.87 -4.94 14.45
C ALA A 53 -20.01 -3.68 14.34
N GLY A 54 -19.30 -3.34 15.41
CA GLY A 54 -18.42 -2.17 15.38
C GLY A 54 -17.31 -2.30 14.36
N ILE A 55 -16.71 -3.48 14.23
CA ILE A 55 -15.68 -3.71 13.22
C ILE A 55 -16.28 -3.61 11.81
N ARG A 56 -17.49 -4.16 11.63
CA ARG A 56 -18.14 -4.06 10.32
C ARG A 56 -18.41 -2.61 9.94
N ASP A 57 -18.84 -1.79 10.91
CA ASP A 57 -19.06 -0.37 10.66
C ASP A 57 -17.77 0.35 10.28
N ARG A 58 -16.68 0.01 10.95
CA ARG A 58 -15.38 0.60 10.63
C ARG A 58 -14.91 0.20 9.24
N ALA A 59 -15.13 -1.04 8.87
CA ALA A 59 -14.77 -1.49 7.52
C ALA A 59 -15.57 -0.75 6.48
N ARG A 60 -16.88 -0.54 6.73
CA ARG A 60 -17.72 0.21 5.81
C ARG A 60 -17.22 1.64 5.68
N GLY A 61 -16.85 2.26 6.79
CA GLY A 61 -16.30 3.62 6.76
C GLY A 61 -15.00 3.69 5.96
N ALA A 62 -14.13 2.71 6.14
CA ALA A 62 -12.86 2.69 5.42
C ALA A 62 -13.07 2.53 3.92
N LEU A 63 -14.12 1.80 3.52
CA LEU A 63 -14.38 1.56 2.10
C LEU A 63 -15.08 2.73 1.41
N ARG A 64 -15.63 3.66 2.19
CA ARG A 64 -16.46 4.74 1.62
C ARG A 64 -15.74 5.51 0.55
N HIS A 65 -14.47 5.81 0.76
CA HIS A 65 -13.68 6.59 -0.17
C HIS A 65 -12.45 5.82 -0.64
N TYR A 66 -12.52 4.51 -0.57
CA TYR A 66 -11.41 3.67 -1.00
C TYR A 66 -11.24 3.78 -2.51
N PRO A 67 -10.01 3.85 -3.01
CA PRO A 67 -9.81 3.98 -4.45
C PRO A 67 -10.37 2.78 -5.20
N SER A 68 -11.03 3.06 -6.30
CA SER A 68 -11.55 2.01 -7.17
C SER A 68 -10.43 1.39 -7.97
N GLU A 69 -10.73 0.27 -8.61
CA GLU A 69 -9.76 -0.36 -9.50
C GLU A 69 -9.35 0.59 -10.62
N TRP A 70 -10.31 1.35 -11.13
CA TRP A 70 -10.01 2.33 -12.18
C TRP A 70 -9.04 3.40 -11.68
N ASP A 71 -9.26 3.89 -10.45
CA ASP A 71 -8.34 4.86 -9.86
C ASP A 71 -6.94 4.29 -9.74
N MET A 72 -6.84 3.04 -9.31
CA MET A 72 -5.55 2.40 -9.13
C MET A 72 -4.86 2.18 -10.47
N GLN A 73 -5.59 1.76 -11.48
CA GLN A 73 -5.03 1.56 -12.81
C GLN A 73 -4.52 2.88 -13.38
N ARG A 74 -5.30 3.94 -13.20
CA ARG A 74 -4.88 5.26 -13.67
C ARG A 74 -3.62 5.73 -12.97
N THR A 75 -3.57 5.55 -11.65
CA THR A 75 -2.40 5.94 -10.89
C THR A 75 -1.17 5.14 -11.33
N ALA A 76 -1.34 3.87 -11.62
CA ALA A 76 -0.24 3.04 -12.09
C ALA A 76 0.30 3.53 -13.43
N ARG A 77 -0.59 4.01 -14.31
CA ARG A 77 -0.15 4.56 -15.58
C ARG A 77 0.58 5.88 -15.40
N MET A 78 0.15 6.68 -14.43
CA MET A 78 0.75 8.00 -14.22
C MET A 78 2.03 7.94 -13.40
N ALA A 79 2.15 6.96 -12.52
CA ALA A 79 3.30 6.86 -11.62
C ALA A 79 3.74 5.40 -11.51
N PRO A 80 4.27 4.84 -12.58
CA PRO A 80 4.64 3.41 -12.58
C PRO A 80 5.77 3.06 -11.61
N GLU A 81 6.51 4.05 -11.17
CA GLU A 81 7.54 3.81 -10.17
C GLU A 81 6.94 3.56 -8.78
N VAL A 82 5.69 3.94 -8.59
CA VAL A 82 5.02 3.75 -7.30
C VAL A 82 4.10 2.53 -7.33
N PHE A 83 3.25 2.45 -8.35
CA PHE A 83 2.29 1.36 -8.49
C PHE A 83 2.32 0.84 -9.91
N GLN A 84 2.31 -0.48 -10.04
CA GLN A 84 2.14 -1.12 -11.34
C GLN A 84 1.17 -2.28 -11.19
N GLU A 85 0.26 -2.39 -12.14
CA GLU A 85 -0.69 -3.49 -12.14
C GLU A 85 0.04 -4.81 -12.33
N GLN A 86 1.04 -4.80 -13.21
CA GLN A 86 1.83 -5.99 -13.50
C GLN A 86 3.18 -5.55 -14.03
N MET A 87 4.24 -6.14 -13.53
CA MET A 87 5.57 -5.85 -14.03
C MET A 87 5.97 -6.90 -15.07
N GLU A 88 6.69 -6.42 -16.08
CA GLU A 88 7.28 -7.35 -17.04
C GLU A 88 8.32 -8.21 -16.32
N ASP A 89 8.44 -9.45 -16.77
CA ASP A 89 9.30 -10.41 -16.10
C ASP A 89 10.74 -9.91 -15.99
N LEU A 90 11.26 -9.32 -17.06
CA LEU A 90 12.63 -8.84 -17.06
C LEU A 90 12.82 -7.73 -16.02
N HIS A 91 11.92 -6.78 -16.01
CA HIS A 91 12.03 -5.67 -15.05
C HIS A 91 11.90 -6.17 -13.63
N ARG A 92 11.02 -7.12 -13.41
CA ARG A 92 10.84 -7.70 -12.09
C ARG A 92 12.09 -8.43 -11.64
N PHE A 93 12.70 -9.17 -12.56
CA PHE A 93 13.91 -9.92 -12.25
C PHE A 93 15.04 -8.98 -11.84
N VAL A 94 15.23 -7.90 -12.59
CA VAL A 94 16.27 -6.92 -12.28
C VAL A 94 16.02 -6.27 -10.94
N ALA A 95 14.77 -5.87 -10.67
CA ALA A 95 14.42 -5.23 -9.40
C ALA A 95 14.65 -6.14 -8.21
N LEU A 96 14.31 -7.41 -8.35
CA LEU A 96 14.54 -8.38 -7.28
C LEU A 96 16.02 -8.59 -7.05
N GLY A 97 16.82 -8.63 -8.11
CA GLY A 97 18.27 -8.75 -7.97
C GLY A 97 18.86 -7.57 -7.22
N GLN A 98 18.40 -6.38 -7.50
CA GLN A 98 18.87 -5.20 -6.80
C GLN A 98 18.49 -5.25 -5.33
N ARG A 99 17.27 -5.65 -5.04
CA ARG A 99 16.80 -5.76 -3.66
C ARG A 99 17.64 -6.76 -2.88
N ASP A 100 17.94 -7.88 -3.49
CA ASP A 100 18.74 -8.91 -2.83
C ASP A 100 20.15 -8.43 -2.55
N ARG A 101 20.74 -7.70 -3.49
CA ARG A 101 22.08 -7.17 -3.27
C ARG A 101 22.11 -6.17 -2.14
N GLU A 102 21.09 -5.33 -2.06
CA GLU A 102 21.02 -4.36 -0.97
C GLU A 102 20.85 -5.03 0.38
N ASN A 103 20.08 -6.10 0.43
CA ASN A 103 19.92 -6.85 1.66
C ASN A 103 21.22 -7.53 2.07
N THR A 104 21.98 -8.01 1.10
CA THR A 104 23.22 -8.72 1.37
C THR A 104 24.29 -7.79 1.95
N GLN A 105 24.23 -6.52 1.62
CA GLN A 105 25.22 -5.56 2.10
C GLN A 105 25.05 -5.19 3.55
N GLN A 106 23.94 -5.56 4.14
CA GLN A 106 23.68 -5.29 5.54
C GLN A 106 24.20 -6.41 6.42
#